data_062e891764087e91c12edd9ee597047e
#
_entry.id   062e891764087e91c12edd9ee597047e
#
_cell.length_a   1.000
_cell.length_b   1.000
_cell.length_c   1.000
_cell.angle_alpha   90.00
_cell.angle_beta   90.00
_cell.angle_gamma   90.00
#
_symmetry.space_group_name_H-M   'P 1'
#
loop_
_entity.id
_entity.type
_entity.pdbx_description
1 polymer ?
#
loop_
_entity_poly.entity_id
_entity_poly.type
_entity_poly.pdbx_seq_one_letter_code
_entity_poly.pdbx_strand_id
1 'polypeptide(L)'
;MIELKNVNKISKSKGQEFQALNDINLTFGEKGMNFILGKSGSGKSTLLNVLGGLDKYDSGDLIIDNVSTADFSRKDFNTYRNTYIGFVFQEFNVLKGLSVYENIALSLELQHMSVKKNHDKIQEIIDKVGLTGLENRMMNQISGGQRQRVAIARALIKNPRVIIADEPTGNLDSKNSKMVMDILKELSKDHLIIVVTHSDSLAKEYSDRLIEIKDGSIVKDTGNTEGIEKDLVLDPVKVPVKTSLTLSLKSIFKNKARFLVMILLFALSLTFAGVVVNLSLADTTKVYSEYQNEYGNFVVNINKTYLSRGIEAQTAFFDYELLEYQEKYNDDENSYIKGIKPNKNGLGTYSKTFDKDLFNEIVIKMENVQPLNKEV
;
A
#
# COMPACT_ATOMS: atom_id res chain seq x y z
N MET A 1 -16.35 13.51 30.12
CA MET A 1 -16.55 12.22 30.81
C MET A 1 -16.68 11.08 29.81
N ILE A 2 -16.09 9.93 30.08
CA ILE A 2 -16.27 8.72 29.26
C ILE A 2 -16.87 7.62 30.12
N GLU A 3 -17.95 6.99 29.67
CA GLU A 3 -18.63 5.93 30.40
C GLU A 3 -18.86 4.71 29.49
N LEU A 4 -18.57 3.52 30.01
CA LEU A 4 -18.91 2.25 29.40
C LEU A 4 -20.02 1.60 30.22
N LYS A 5 -21.10 1.16 29.56
CA LYS A 5 -22.26 0.48 30.17
C LYS A 5 -22.43 -0.89 29.54
N ASN A 6 -22.20 -1.95 30.32
CA ASN A 6 -22.35 -3.33 29.92
C ASN A 6 -21.68 -3.68 28.58
N VAL A 7 -20.47 -3.10 28.37
CA VAL A 7 -19.78 -3.22 27.10
C VAL A 7 -19.17 -4.61 26.94
N ASN A 8 -19.52 -5.28 25.83
CA ASN A 8 -19.03 -6.57 25.45
C ASN A 8 -18.31 -6.52 24.10
N LYS A 9 -17.25 -7.31 23.96
CA LYS A 9 -16.50 -7.44 22.71
C LYS A 9 -16.02 -8.87 22.50
N ILE A 10 -16.37 -9.45 21.35
CA ILE A 10 -15.85 -10.72 20.86
C ILE A 10 -14.73 -10.40 19.86
N SER A 11 -13.60 -11.03 20.05
CA SER A 11 -12.46 -10.94 19.13
C SER A 11 -12.21 -12.28 18.45
N LYS A 12 -11.68 -12.23 17.20
CA LYS A 12 -11.32 -13.43 16.44
C LYS A 12 -9.81 -13.54 16.32
N SER A 13 -9.25 -14.68 16.73
CA SER A 13 -7.83 -14.97 16.52
C SER A 13 -7.68 -16.38 15.96
N LYS A 14 -6.91 -16.52 14.88
CA LYS A 14 -6.66 -17.82 14.20
C LYS A 14 -7.93 -18.64 13.93
N GLY A 15 -9.04 -17.97 13.63
CA GLY A 15 -10.34 -18.63 13.35
C GLY A 15 -11.16 -19.01 14.57
N GLN A 16 -10.67 -18.74 15.79
CA GLN A 16 -11.42 -18.95 17.04
C GLN A 16 -11.96 -17.62 17.56
N GLU A 17 -13.19 -17.64 18.04
CA GLU A 17 -13.81 -16.50 18.73
C GLU A 17 -13.54 -16.61 20.23
N PHE A 18 -13.23 -15.47 20.84
CA PHE A 18 -13.07 -15.38 22.29
C PHE A 18 -13.64 -14.05 22.81
N GLN A 19 -14.19 -14.09 24.01
CA GLN A 19 -14.70 -12.92 24.71
C GLN A 19 -13.52 -12.05 25.15
N ALA A 20 -13.29 -10.94 24.47
CA ALA A 20 -12.18 -10.04 24.79
C ALA A 20 -12.56 -9.00 25.86
N LEU A 21 -13.83 -8.56 25.88
CA LEU A 21 -14.42 -7.73 26.94
C LEU A 21 -15.75 -8.34 27.35
N ASN A 22 -15.97 -8.46 28.64
CA ASN A 22 -17.15 -9.07 29.21
C ASN A 22 -17.75 -8.15 30.29
N ASP A 23 -18.91 -7.62 29.99
CA ASP A 23 -19.70 -6.75 30.88
C ASP A 23 -18.90 -5.62 31.52
N ILE A 24 -18.18 -4.86 30.69
CA ILE A 24 -17.38 -3.72 31.18
C ILE A 24 -18.28 -2.58 31.57
N ASN A 25 -18.24 -2.22 32.85
CA ASN A 25 -18.87 -1.05 33.42
C ASN A 25 -17.77 -0.16 34.03
N LEU A 26 -17.53 1.03 33.46
CA LEU A 26 -16.42 1.86 33.85
C LEU A 26 -16.68 3.34 33.49
N THR A 27 -16.43 4.25 34.40
CA THR A 27 -16.60 5.69 34.17
C THR A 27 -15.26 6.39 34.41
N PHE A 28 -14.83 7.24 33.48
CA PHE A 28 -13.66 8.10 33.62
C PHE A 28 -14.08 9.56 33.75
N GLY A 29 -13.42 10.27 34.67
CA GLY A 29 -13.60 11.71 34.87
C GLY A 29 -12.95 12.56 33.76
N GLU A 30 -12.81 13.87 34.02
CA GLU A 30 -12.27 14.79 33.02
C GLU A 30 -10.74 14.87 33.01
N LYS A 31 -10.06 14.51 34.08
CA LYS A 31 -8.62 14.59 34.25
C LYS A 31 -8.11 13.56 35.26
N GLY A 32 -6.80 13.48 35.38
CA GLY A 32 -6.11 12.53 36.26
C GLY A 32 -5.47 11.39 35.48
N MET A 33 -4.61 10.63 36.14
CA MET A 33 -3.83 9.56 35.57
C MET A 33 -4.39 8.20 36.02
N ASN A 34 -5.10 7.53 35.11
CA ASN A 34 -5.77 6.25 35.36
C ASN A 34 -4.95 5.13 34.72
N PHE A 35 -4.65 4.10 35.52
CA PHE A 35 -3.92 2.92 35.05
C PHE A 35 -4.84 1.73 34.86
N ILE A 36 -4.70 1.03 33.75
CA ILE A 36 -5.34 -0.23 33.48
C ILE A 36 -4.25 -1.33 33.49
N LEU A 37 -4.29 -2.16 34.53
CA LEU A 37 -3.38 -3.27 34.73
C LEU A 37 -4.03 -4.60 34.33
N GLY A 38 -3.21 -5.55 33.93
CA GLY A 38 -3.62 -6.93 33.68
C GLY A 38 -2.57 -7.70 32.90
N LYS A 39 -2.66 -9.03 32.91
CA LYS A 39 -1.75 -9.91 32.17
C LYS A 39 -1.91 -9.74 30.65
N SER A 40 -0.94 -10.23 29.87
CA SER A 40 -1.09 -10.30 28.43
C SER A 40 -2.35 -11.12 28.06
N GLY A 41 -3.15 -10.62 27.11
CA GLY A 41 -4.39 -11.25 26.70
C GLY A 41 -5.61 -10.98 27.59
N SER A 42 -5.50 -10.19 28.67
CA SER A 42 -6.65 -9.91 29.56
C SER A 42 -7.70 -8.96 29.00
N GLY A 43 -7.53 -8.41 27.78
CA GLY A 43 -8.48 -7.47 27.16
C GLY A 43 -8.08 -5.99 27.18
N LYS A 44 -6.92 -5.63 27.77
CA LYS A 44 -6.48 -4.24 27.92
C LYS A 44 -6.44 -3.44 26.62
N SER A 45 -5.72 -3.94 25.60
CA SER A 45 -5.61 -3.26 24.30
C SER A 45 -6.94 -3.21 23.56
N THR A 46 -7.79 -4.22 23.74
CA THR A 46 -9.17 -4.21 23.22
C THR A 46 -9.98 -3.11 23.86
N LEU A 47 -9.88 -2.97 25.20
CA LEU A 47 -10.56 -1.89 25.92
C LEU A 47 -10.07 -0.50 25.46
N LEU A 48 -8.74 -0.31 25.28
CA LEU A 48 -8.20 0.94 24.74
C LEU A 48 -8.69 1.23 23.33
N ASN A 49 -8.76 0.21 22.48
CA ASN A 49 -9.24 0.38 21.11
C ASN A 49 -10.72 0.78 21.07
N VAL A 50 -11.53 0.24 21.95
CA VAL A 50 -12.94 0.63 22.10
C VAL A 50 -13.04 2.05 22.62
N LEU A 51 -12.36 2.39 23.72
CA LEU A 51 -12.32 3.74 24.30
C LEU A 51 -11.84 4.79 23.28
N GLY A 52 -10.83 4.44 22.51
CA GLY A 52 -10.27 5.31 21.48
C GLY A 52 -11.04 5.34 20.16
N GLY A 53 -12.13 4.57 20.04
CA GLY A 53 -12.92 4.47 18.82
C GLY A 53 -12.16 3.86 17.64
N LEU A 54 -11.13 3.06 17.89
CA LEU A 54 -10.37 2.29 16.88
C LEU A 54 -11.09 0.98 16.52
N ASP A 55 -11.80 0.41 17.48
CA ASP A 55 -12.63 -0.77 17.30
C ASP A 55 -14.04 -0.52 17.84
N LYS A 56 -15.04 -1.24 17.33
CA LYS A 56 -16.42 -1.18 17.78
C LYS A 56 -16.66 -2.27 18.82
N TYR A 57 -17.48 -1.99 19.82
CA TYR A 57 -18.04 -2.98 20.74
C TYR A 57 -19.21 -3.72 20.08
N ASP A 58 -19.54 -4.91 20.57
CA ASP A 58 -20.59 -5.75 20.01
C ASP A 58 -21.95 -5.57 20.72
N SER A 59 -21.93 -5.25 22.02
CA SER A 59 -23.12 -4.87 22.78
C SER A 59 -22.75 -3.95 23.96
N GLY A 60 -23.75 -3.34 24.57
CA GLY A 60 -23.56 -2.29 25.58
C GLY A 60 -23.51 -0.91 24.94
N ASP A 61 -22.97 0.06 25.66
CA ASP A 61 -22.81 1.42 25.15
C ASP A 61 -21.52 2.09 25.63
N LEU A 62 -20.88 2.85 24.75
CA LEU A 62 -19.82 3.79 25.05
C LEU A 62 -20.39 5.19 24.95
N ILE A 63 -20.45 5.89 26.08
CA ILE A 63 -21.00 7.23 26.19
C ILE A 63 -19.84 8.21 26.37
N ILE A 64 -19.81 9.27 25.57
CA ILE A 64 -18.78 10.30 25.59
C ILE A 64 -19.48 11.64 25.80
N ASP A 65 -19.17 12.31 26.90
CA ASP A 65 -19.83 13.59 27.29
C ASP A 65 -21.36 13.54 27.08
N ASN A 66 -22.02 12.55 27.70
CA ASN A 66 -23.46 12.26 27.65
C ASN A 66 -24.02 11.85 26.28
N VAL A 67 -23.19 11.66 25.25
CA VAL A 67 -23.64 11.22 23.92
C VAL A 67 -23.27 9.77 23.70
N SER A 68 -24.28 8.92 23.44
CA SER A 68 -24.06 7.51 23.05
C SER A 68 -23.36 7.42 21.72
N THR A 69 -22.41 6.49 21.62
CA THR A 69 -21.69 6.20 20.36
C THR A 69 -22.36 5.12 19.52
N ALA A 70 -23.51 4.58 19.96
CA ALA A 70 -24.21 3.49 19.26
C ALA A 70 -24.51 3.86 17.79
N ASP A 71 -24.93 5.11 17.55
CA ASP A 71 -25.27 5.63 16.23
C ASP A 71 -24.10 6.33 15.52
N PHE A 72 -22.89 6.28 16.07
CA PHE A 72 -21.73 6.93 15.46
C PHE A 72 -21.40 6.27 14.12
N SER A 73 -21.38 7.10 13.07
CA SER A 73 -20.83 6.73 11.78
C SER A 73 -19.29 6.62 11.84
N ARG A 74 -18.69 6.04 10.80
CA ARG A 74 -17.22 6.04 10.64
C ARG A 74 -16.64 7.46 10.66
N LYS A 75 -17.40 8.46 10.18
CA LYS A 75 -16.98 9.85 10.14
C LYS A 75 -16.95 10.47 11.55
N ASP A 76 -17.91 10.13 12.40
CA ASP A 76 -17.97 10.63 13.78
C ASP A 76 -16.81 10.06 14.61
N PHE A 77 -16.52 8.76 14.48
CA PHE A 77 -15.34 8.16 15.09
C PHE A 77 -14.02 8.74 14.55
N ASN A 78 -13.94 9.11 13.26
CA ASN A 78 -12.76 9.80 12.73
C ASN A 78 -12.59 11.18 13.36
N THR A 79 -13.68 11.93 13.52
CA THR A 79 -13.69 13.24 14.18
C THR A 79 -13.30 13.10 15.65
N TYR A 80 -13.89 12.14 16.37
CA TYR A 80 -13.56 11.83 17.76
C TYR A 80 -12.06 11.55 17.95
N ARG A 81 -11.48 10.66 17.15
CA ARG A 81 -10.04 10.39 17.20
C ARG A 81 -9.17 11.60 16.86
N ASN A 82 -9.62 12.41 15.91
CA ASN A 82 -8.82 13.55 15.47
C ASN A 82 -8.84 14.72 16.45
N THR A 83 -9.95 14.95 17.14
CA THR A 83 -10.14 16.13 18.01
C THR A 83 -10.09 15.81 19.50
N TYR A 84 -10.67 14.69 19.91
CA TYR A 84 -10.89 14.37 21.31
C TYR A 84 -9.80 13.51 21.94
N ILE A 85 -9.21 12.57 21.15
CA ILE A 85 -8.25 11.57 21.63
C ILE A 85 -6.83 11.87 21.16
N GLY A 86 -5.87 11.79 22.07
CA GLY A 86 -4.44 11.70 21.78
C GLY A 86 -3.95 10.27 21.99
N PHE A 87 -3.37 9.63 20.98
CA PHE A 87 -2.80 8.29 21.13
C PHE A 87 -1.28 8.31 21.30
N VAL A 88 -0.78 7.53 22.26
CA VAL A 88 0.63 7.26 22.50
C VAL A 88 0.82 5.74 22.51
N PHE A 89 1.47 5.19 21.49
CA PHE A 89 1.65 3.74 21.30
C PHE A 89 3.05 3.28 21.75
N GLN A 90 3.17 2.01 22.09
CA GLN A 90 4.42 1.37 22.45
C GLN A 90 5.47 1.45 21.33
N GLU A 91 5.08 1.30 20.06
CA GLU A 91 5.97 1.38 18.88
C GLU A 91 6.16 2.81 18.36
N PHE A 92 5.85 3.84 19.18
CA PHE A 92 5.94 5.27 18.86
C PHE A 92 5.03 5.72 17.70
N ASN A 93 4.83 4.92 16.66
CA ASN A 93 4.07 5.21 15.43
C ASN A 93 4.43 6.56 14.78
N VAL A 94 5.70 6.97 14.90
CA VAL A 94 6.22 8.20 14.28
C VAL A 94 6.58 7.97 12.82
N LEU A 95 6.36 8.98 11.99
CA LEU A 95 6.68 8.92 10.56
C LEU A 95 8.18 9.12 10.33
N LYS A 96 8.88 8.04 9.98
CA LYS A 96 10.35 8.02 9.82
C LYS A 96 10.87 8.98 8.74
N GLY A 97 10.03 9.40 7.80
CA GLY A 97 10.37 10.34 6.72
C GLY A 97 10.15 11.81 7.07
N LEU A 98 9.78 12.11 8.32
CA LEU A 98 9.54 13.45 8.81
C LEU A 98 10.51 13.79 9.95
N SER A 99 10.83 15.08 10.12
CA SER A 99 11.56 15.58 11.28
C SER A 99 10.71 15.54 12.55
N VAL A 100 11.28 15.88 13.70
CA VAL A 100 10.56 16.08 14.97
C VAL A 100 9.43 17.10 14.79
N TYR A 101 9.77 18.30 14.28
CA TYR A 101 8.81 19.35 14.02
C TYR A 101 7.67 18.91 13.08
N GLU A 102 8.00 18.30 11.95
CA GLU A 102 7.03 17.84 10.97
C GLU A 102 6.09 16.74 11.52
N ASN A 103 6.61 15.82 12.36
CA ASN A 103 5.77 14.82 13.02
C ASN A 103 4.72 15.44 13.94
N ILE A 104 5.10 16.50 14.69
CA ILE A 104 4.19 17.19 15.58
C ILE A 104 3.19 18.05 14.79
N ALA A 105 3.70 18.81 13.81
CA ALA A 105 2.90 19.69 12.97
C ALA A 105 1.83 18.95 12.16
N LEU A 106 2.09 17.67 11.80
CA LEU A 106 1.16 16.84 11.04
C LEU A 106 -0.22 16.74 11.72
N SER A 107 -0.28 16.67 13.05
CA SER A 107 -1.57 16.61 13.76
C SER A 107 -2.42 17.87 13.55
N LEU A 108 -1.80 19.04 13.44
CA LEU A 108 -2.49 20.29 13.11
C LEU A 108 -2.93 20.31 11.63
N GLU A 109 -2.08 19.86 10.73
CA GLU A 109 -2.44 19.74 9.30
C GLU A 109 -3.65 18.84 9.10
N LEU A 110 -3.73 17.72 9.83
CA LEU A 110 -4.89 16.81 9.80
C LEU A 110 -6.16 17.45 10.36
N GLN A 111 -6.05 18.51 11.17
CA GLN A 111 -7.16 19.32 11.65
C GLN A 111 -7.44 20.58 10.80
N HIS A 112 -6.85 20.72 9.62
CA HIS A 112 -6.93 21.93 8.78
C HIS A 112 -6.36 23.21 9.44
N MET A 113 -5.56 23.06 10.49
CA MET A 113 -4.93 24.19 11.15
C MET A 113 -3.64 24.60 10.42
N SER A 114 -3.41 25.90 10.32
CA SER A 114 -2.20 26.43 9.68
C SER A 114 -0.98 26.19 10.56
N VAL A 115 -0.01 25.42 10.09
CA VAL A 115 1.25 25.18 10.80
C VAL A 115 2.01 26.49 11.05
N LYS A 116 2.02 27.42 10.07
CA LYS A 116 2.69 28.72 10.23
C LYS A 116 2.11 29.56 11.37
N LYS A 117 0.77 29.57 11.49
CA LYS A 117 0.09 30.31 12.57
C LYS A 117 0.25 29.66 13.95
N ASN A 118 0.57 28.39 13.99
CA ASN A 118 0.75 27.60 15.21
C ASN A 118 2.23 27.26 15.48
N HIS A 119 3.18 28.00 14.88
CA HIS A 119 4.61 27.73 15.04
C HIS A 119 5.02 27.81 16.53
N ASP A 120 4.62 28.86 17.21
CA ASP A 120 4.95 29.09 18.62
C ASP A 120 4.37 27.99 19.51
N LYS A 121 3.14 27.55 19.24
CA LYS A 121 2.50 26.43 19.97
C LYS A 121 3.26 25.11 19.74
N ILE A 122 3.77 24.86 18.52
CA ILE A 122 4.57 23.68 18.25
C ILE A 122 5.87 23.75 19.04
N GLN A 123 6.51 24.93 19.07
CA GLN A 123 7.76 25.12 19.81
C GLN A 123 7.57 24.95 21.31
N GLU A 124 6.52 25.54 21.89
CA GLU A 124 6.15 25.37 23.29
C GLU A 124 5.99 23.89 23.68
N ILE A 125 5.36 23.10 22.82
CA ILE A 125 5.17 21.67 23.08
C ILE A 125 6.49 20.90 22.94
N ILE A 126 7.35 21.24 21.98
CA ILE A 126 8.69 20.68 21.84
C ILE A 126 9.49 20.92 23.13
N ASP A 127 9.42 22.12 23.66
CA ASP A 127 10.10 22.49 24.91
C ASP A 127 9.50 21.75 26.11
N LYS A 128 8.18 21.67 26.21
CA LYS A 128 7.45 20.96 27.28
C LYS A 128 7.80 19.47 27.34
N VAL A 129 8.06 18.82 26.22
CA VAL A 129 8.49 17.41 26.22
C VAL A 129 10.02 17.24 26.20
N GLY A 130 10.80 18.34 26.34
CA GLY A 130 12.26 18.32 26.41
C GLY A 130 12.94 17.87 25.13
N LEU A 131 12.48 18.38 23.98
CA LEU A 131 13.03 18.09 22.65
C LEU A 131 13.62 19.33 21.98
N THR A 132 13.83 20.41 22.73
CA THR A 132 14.46 21.66 22.28
C THR A 132 15.82 21.39 21.60
N GLY A 133 16.03 21.99 20.42
CA GLY A 133 17.23 21.80 19.60
C GLY A 133 17.22 20.53 18.73
N LEU A 134 16.12 19.74 18.76
CA LEU A 134 15.96 18.54 17.95
C LEU A 134 14.91 18.70 16.83
N GLU A 135 14.36 19.88 16.62
CA GLU A 135 13.22 20.18 15.75
C GLU A 135 13.42 19.64 14.33
N ASN A 136 14.63 19.83 13.80
CA ASN A 136 15.00 19.42 12.43
C ASN A 136 15.60 18.02 12.33
N ARG A 137 15.77 17.30 13.47
CA ARG A 137 16.27 15.92 13.46
C ARG A 137 15.25 14.96 12.91
N MET A 138 15.73 14.05 12.09
CA MET A 138 14.89 12.95 11.56
C MET A 138 14.72 11.86 12.63
N MET A 139 13.67 11.06 12.52
CA MET A 139 13.35 10.01 13.51
C MET A 139 14.44 8.94 13.68
N ASN A 140 15.29 8.72 12.68
CA ASN A 140 16.44 7.81 12.77
C ASN A 140 17.66 8.43 13.44
N GLN A 141 17.65 9.74 13.73
CA GLN A 141 18.75 10.48 14.35
C GLN A 141 18.53 10.72 15.85
N ILE A 142 17.42 10.22 16.40
CA ILE A 142 17.05 10.41 17.80
C ILE A 142 16.81 9.06 18.50
N SER A 143 16.97 9.06 19.84
CA SER A 143 16.84 7.86 20.67
C SER A 143 15.38 7.36 20.76
N GLY A 144 15.18 6.14 21.31
CA GLY A 144 13.84 5.57 21.58
C GLY A 144 13.01 6.47 22.49
N GLY A 145 13.59 6.94 23.60
CA GLY A 145 12.93 7.85 24.53
C GLY A 145 12.58 9.21 23.89
N GLN A 146 13.46 9.73 23.02
CA GLN A 146 13.13 10.95 22.26
C GLN A 146 11.99 10.71 21.26
N ARG A 147 11.95 9.55 20.55
CA ARG A 147 10.82 9.20 19.68
C ARG A 147 9.49 9.09 20.45
N GLN A 148 9.52 8.51 21.66
CA GLN A 148 8.32 8.44 22.50
C GLN A 148 7.84 9.84 22.88
N ARG A 149 8.75 10.76 23.24
CA ARG A 149 8.40 12.15 23.53
C ARG A 149 7.85 12.89 22.30
N VAL A 150 8.32 12.58 21.11
CA VAL A 150 7.70 13.05 19.84
C VAL A 150 6.26 12.53 19.70
N ALA A 151 6.01 11.25 20.02
CA ALA A 151 4.66 10.69 19.97
C ALA A 151 3.71 11.38 20.98
N ILE A 152 4.20 11.67 22.18
CA ILE A 152 3.45 12.43 23.20
C ILE A 152 3.17 13.86 22.70
N ALA A 153 4.17 14.57 22.18
CA ALA A 153 4.03 15.92 21.65
C ALA A 153 3.01 15.96 20.50
N ARG A 154 3.06 14.97 19.60
CA ARG A 154 2.10 14.81 18.50
C ARG A 154 0.67 14.56 18.99
N ALA A 155 0.50 13.82 20.08
CA ALA A 155 -0.79 13.64 20.72
C ALA A 155 -1.30 14.94 21.36
N LEU A 156 -0.41 15.65 22.05
CA LEU A 156 -0.72 16.84 22.84
C LEU A 156 -1.05 18.09 22.00
N ILE A 157 -0.40 18.28 20.84
CA ILE A 157 -0.56 19.49 20.02
C ILE A 157 -2.00 19.77 19.61
N LYS A 158 -2.83 18.73 19.52
CA LYS A 158 -4.26 18.82 19.25
C LYS A 158 -5.08 19.35 20.43
N ASN A 159 -4.47 19.48 21.59
CA ASN A 159 -5.16 19.75 22.85
C ASN A 159 -6.31 18.75 23.12
N PRO A 160 -6.03 17.43 23.12
CA PRO A 160 -7.05 16.41 23.29
C PRO A 160 -7.61 16.44 24.71
N ARG A 161 -8.87 16.06 24.90
CA ARG A 161 -9.41 15.86 26.25
C ARG A 161 -8.85 14.61 26.92
N VAL A 162 -8.58 13.58 26.15
CA VAL A 162 -8.09 12.29 26.64
C VAL A 162 -6.81 11.90 25.92
N ILE A 163 -5.81 11.46 26.67
CA ILE A 163 -4.61 10.84 26.14
C ILE A 163 -4.62 9.36 26.53
N ILE A 164 -4.63 8.50 25.52
CA ILE A 164 -4.58 7.04 25.69
C ILE A 164 -3.14 6.59 25.41
N ALA A 165 -2.51 5.94 26.38
CA ALA A 165 -1.14 5.47 26.29
C ALA A 165 -1.09 3.94 26.46
N ASP A 166 -0.75 3.23 25.38
CA ASP A 166 -0.60 1.78 25.38
C ASP A 166 0.88 1.41 25.55
N GLU A 167 1.23 0.86 26.73
CA GLU A 167 2.60 0.47 27.11
C GLU A 167 3.65 1.58 26.81
N PRO A 168 3.46 2.85 27.25
CA PRO A 168 4.25 3.98 26.78
C PRO A 168 5.74 3.92 27.12
N THR A 169 6.14 2.99 27.98
CA THR A 169 7.52 2.79 28.43
C THR A 169 8.11 1.42 28.05
N GLY A 170 7.35 0.54 27.39
CA GLY A 170 7.72 -0.85 27.16
C GLY A 170 9.02 -1.05 26.36
N ASN A 171 9.41 -0.08 25.53
CA ASN A 171 10.61 -0.14 24.70
C ASN A 171 11.71 0.86 25.16
N LEU A 172 11.67 1.29 26.44
CA LEU A 172 12.56 2.31 26.98
C LEU A 172 13.40 1.77 28.16
N ASP A 173 14.59 2.33 28.34
CA ASP A 173 15.36 2.15 29.56
C ASP A 173 14.71 2.88 30.75
N SER A 174 15.15 2.56 31.97
CA SER A 174 14.55 3.09 33.20
C SER A 174 14.56 4.62 33.29
N LYS A 175 15.63 5.27 32.79
CA LYS A 175 15.76 6.74 32.82
C LYS A 175 14.75 7.41 31.88
N ASN A 176 14.63 6.90 30.64
CA ASN A 176 13.69 7.40 29.67
C ASN A 176 12.23 7.07 30.08
N SER A 177 12.01 5.89 30.67
CA SER A 177 10.71 5.48 31.21
C SER A 177 10.22 6.46 32.27
N LYS A 178 11.07 6.80 33.23
CA LYS A 178 10.71 7.78 34.28
C LYS A 178 10.40 9.14 33.65
N MET A 179 11.23 9.63 32.75
CA MET A 179 11.00 10.93 32.09
C MET A 179 9.67 10.97 31.33
N VAL A 180 9.31 9.89 30.62
CA VAL A 180 8.03 9.78 29.91
C VAL A 180 6.85 9.79 30.89
N MET A 181 6.98 9.07 32.00
CA MET A 181 5.91 9.00 33.02
C MET A 181 5.75 10.36 33.75
N ASP A 182 6.85 11.03 34.05
CA ASP A 182 6.83 12.37 34.66
C ASP A 182 6.09 13.40 33.75
N ILE A 183 6.35 13.34 32.41
CA ILE A 183 5.62 14.18 31.44
C ILE A 183 4.14 13.83 31.45
N LEU A 184 3.75 12.55 31.38
CA LEU A 184 2.35 12.13 31.41
C LEU A 184 1.67 12.54 32.71
N LYS A 185 2.37 12.42 33.86
CA LYS A 185 1.84 12.84 35.16
C LYS A 185 1.60 14.36 35.23
N GLU A 186 2.51 15.16 34.67
CA GLU A 186 2.29 16.61 34.59
C GLU A 186 1.10 16.94 33.70
N LEU A 187 0.93 16.27 32.56
CA LEU A 187 -0.21 16.45 31.66
C LEU A 187 -1.54 16.01 32.30
N SER A 188 -1.51 15.07 33.25
CA SER A 188 -2.74 14.61 33.93
C SER A 188 -3.43 15.64 34.80
N LYS A 189 -2.78 16.76 35.08
CA LYS A 189 -3.40 17.88 35.80
C LYS A 189 -4.50 18.56 34.97
N ASP A 190 -4.36 18.54 33.64
CA ASP A 190 -5.24 19.22 32.69
C ASP A 190 -6.00 18.26 31.78
N HIS A 191 -5.53 17.02 31.60
CA HIS A 191 -6.07 16.02 30.71
C HIS A 191 -6.40 14.71 31.44
N LEU A 192 -7.37 13.98 30.95
CA LEU A 192 -7.55 12.59 31.33
C LEU A 192 -6.45 11.74 30.63
N ILE A 193 -5.62 11.07 31.42
CA ILE A 193 -4.59 10.15 30.92
C ILE A 193 -5.01 8.74 31.29
N ILE A 194 -5.14 7.87 30.29
CA ILE A 194 -5.41 6.43 30.47
C ILE A 194 -4.17 5.66 30.03
N VAL A 195 -3.49 5.02 30.96
CA VAL A 195 -2.28 4.24 30.71
C VAL A 195 -2.57 2.77 30.85
N VAL A 196 -2.32 2.01 29.81
CA VAL A 196 -2.26 0.54 29.90
C VAL A 196 -0.83 0.11 30.10
N THR A 197 -0.61 -0.75 31.07
CA THR A 197 0.73 -1.36 31.31
C THR A 197 0.59 -2.68 32.05
N HIS A 198 1.67 -3.46 32.00
CA HIS A 198 1.85 -4.65 32.84
C HIS A 198 2.77 -4.40 34.04
N SER A 199 3.29 -3.17 34.20
CA SER A 199 4.21 -2.77 35.25
C SER A 199 3.48 -2.27 36.50
N ASP A 200 3.38 -3.13 37.53
CA ASP A 200 2.79 -2.80 38.83
C ASP A 200 3.55 -1.66 39.55
N SER A 201 4.89 -1.57 39.35
CA SER A 201 5.70 -0.53 39.97
C SER A 201 5.35 0.86 39.45
N LEU A 202 5.24 1.03 38.13
CA LEU A 202 4.85 2.30 37.53
C LEU A 202 3.43 2.69 37.91
N ALA A 203 2.52 1.73 37.92
CA ALA A 203 1.14 2.00 38.31
C ALA A 203 1.04 2.47 39.78
N LYS A 204 1.77 1.85 40.70
CA LYS A 204 1.82 2.28 42.11
C LYS A 204 2.42 3.67 42.31
N GLU A 205 3.43 4.03 41.52
CA GLU A 205 4.13 5.30 41.64
C GLU A 205 3.33 6.49 41.04
N TYR A 206 2.62 6.27 39.90
CA TYR A 206 2.06 7.36 39.12
C TYR A 206 0.54 7.43 39.08
N SER A 207 -0.18 6.35 39.46
CA SER A 207 -1.65 6.33 39.32
C SER A 207 -2.37 7.24 40.34
N ASP A 208 -3.39 7.96 39.85
CA ASP A 208 -4.42 8.52 40.69
C ASP A 208 -5.55 7.49 40.89
N ARG A 209 -5.77 6.59 39.93
CA ARG A 209 -6.73 5.49 39.96
C ARG A 209 -6.15 4.25 39.29
N LEU A 210 -6.37 3.10 39.89
CA LEU A 210 -5.94 1.82 39.41
C LEU A 210 -7.14 0.94 39.07
N ILE A 211 -7.17 0.44 37.86
CA ILE A 211 -8.18 -0.47 37.33
C ILE A 211 -7.46 -1.77 36.94
N GLU A 212 -7.91 -2.89 37.44
CA GLU A 212 -7.34 -4.22 37.10
C GLU A 212 -8.35 -4.99 36.25
N ILE A 213 -7.88 -5.44 35.08
CA ILE A 213 -8.67 -6.27 34.15
C ILE A 213 -8.11 -7.68 34.10
N LYS A 214 -9.00 -8.66 34.22
CA LYS A 214 -8.69 -10.09 34.11
C LYS A 214 -9.77 -10.78 33.28
N ASP A 215 -9.35 -11.57 32.29
CA ASP A 215 -10.23 -12.39 31.45
C ASP A 215 -11.41 -11.59 30.87
N GLY A 216 -11.12 -10.35 30.42
CA GLY A 216 -12.09 -9.44 29.82
C GLY A 216 -13.00 -8.69 30.79
N SER A 217 -12.89 -8.90 32.11
CA SER A 217 -13.74 -8.25 33.13
C SER A 217 -12.93 -7.40 34.11
N ILE A 218 -13.55 -6.34 34.66
CA ILE A 218 -12.94 -5.52 35.70
C ILE A 218 -13.01 -6.28 37.02
N VAL A 219 -11.85 -6.54 37.64
CA VAL A 219 -11.74 -7.26 38.94
C VAL A 219 -11.43 -6.34 40.10
N LYS A 220 -10.88 -5.13 39.80
CA LYS A 220 -10.57 -4.12 40.80
C LYS A 220 -10.65 -2.72 40.21
N ASP A 221 -11.18 -1.80 40.96
CA ASP A 221 -11.19 -0.37 40.65
C ASP A 221 -11.04 0.41 41.96
N THR A 222 -10.06 1.31 42.05
CA THR A 222 -9.74 2.06 43.27
C THR A 222 -10.37 3.45 43.32
N GLY A 223 -11.06 3.87 42.27
CA GLY A 223 -11.59 5.22 42.17
C GLY A 223 -13.11 5.30 42.03
N ASN A 224 -13.73 6.29 42.70
CA ASN A 224 -15.04 6.82 42.35
C ASN A 224 -14.83 8.09 41.54
N THR A 225 -15.45 8.19 40.38
CA THR A 225 -15.42 9.40 39.57
C THR A 225 -16.77 10.10 39.65
N GLU A 226 -16.75 11.30 40.21
CA GLU A 226 -17.82 12.24 39.99
C GLU A 226 -17.56 12.96 38.67
N GLY A 227 -18.48 12.85 37.71
CA GLY A 227 -18.38 13.51 36.41
C GLY A 227 -19.08 14.87 36.45
N ILE A 228 -18.50 15.87 35.78
CA ILE A 228 -19.19 17.12 35.47
C ILE A 228 -19.85 16.92 34.10
N GLU A 229 -21.14 17.20 33.99
CA GLU A 229 -21.87 17.09 32.74
C GLU A 229 -21.41 18.16 31.74
N LYS A 230 -20.96 17.75 30.58
CA LYS A 230 -20.66 18.59 29.41
C LYS A 230 -21.17 17.89 28.16
N ASP A 231 -21.67 18.70 27.21
CA ASP A 231 -22.12 18.18 25.92
C ASP A 231 -20.94 17.94 24.97
N LEU A 232 -20.97 16.83 24.28
CA LEU A 232 -19.98 16.48 23.25
C LEU A 232 -20.24 17.30 21.98
N VAL A 233 -19.27 18.12 21.61
CA VAL A 233 -19.28 18.85 20.33
C VAL A 233 -18.20 18.24 19.42
N LEU A 234 -18.63 17.56 18.36
CA LEU A 234 -17.76 17.00 17.35
C LEU A 234 -17.82 17.86 16.07
N ASP A 235 -16.84 18.72 15.88
CA ASP A 235 -16.69 19.46 14.62
C ASP A 235 -16.03 18.58 13.55
N PRO A 236 -16.74 18.27 12.43
CA PRO A 236 -16.22 17.39 11.39
C PRO A 236 -15.03 18.02 10.68
N VAL A 237 -13.87 17.40 10.80
CA VAL A 237 -12.64 17.85 10.15
C VAL A 237 -12.39 17.03 8.87
N LYS A 238 -12.21 17.72 7.73
CA LYS A 238 -11.83 17.09 6.46
C LYS A 238 -10.30 17.14 6.31
N VAL A 239 -9.65 16.00 6.06
CA VAL A 239 -8.21 15.98 5.79
C VAL A 239 -7.91 16.70 4.48
N PRO A 240 -6.96 17.67 4.43
CA PRO A 240 -6.58 18.35 3.20
C PRO A 240 -6.03 17.38 2.16
N VAL A 241 -6.53 17.44 0.93
CA VAL A 241 -6.01 16.63 -0.19
C VAL A 241 -4.51 16.89 -0.40
N LYS A 242 -4.07 18.13 -0.23
CA LYS A 242 -2.66 18.53 -0.33
C LYS A 242 -1.79 17.78 0.68
N THR A 243 -2.22 17.68 1.95
CA THR A 243 -1.48 16.94 3.00
C THR A 243 -1.41 15.46 2.65
N SER A 244 -2.52 14.85 2.19
CA SER A 244 -2.56 13.46 1.76
C SER A 244 -1.59 13.20 0.59
N LEU A 245 -1.60 14.04 -0.43
CA LEU A 245 -0.67 13.94 -1.58
C LEU A 245 0.79 14.11 -1.15
N THR A 246 1.07 15.10 -0.30
CA THR A 246 2.45 15.35 0.19
C THR A 246 3.00 14.14 0.97
N LEU A 247 2.18 13.55 1.84
CA LEU A 247 2.57 12.35 2.59
C LEU A 247 2.78 11.14 1.67
N SER A 248 1.91 10.96 0.67
CA SER A 248 2.05 9.89 -0.32
C SER A 248 3.34 10.05 -1.13
N LEU A 249 3.63 11.25 -1.63
CA LEU A 249 4.85 11.54 -2.36
C LEU A 249 6.09 11.33 -1.48
N LYS A 250 6.13 11.88 -0.26
CA LYS A 250 7.24 11.65 0.68
C LYS A 250 7.45 10.15 0.97
N SER A 251 6.38 9.37 1.05
CA SER A 251 6.45 7.92 1.23
C SER A 251 7.08 7.21 0.04
N ILE A 252 6.74 7.59 -1.19
CA ILE A 252 7.29 7.04 -2.44
C ILE A 252 8.79 7.34 -2.54
N PHE A 253 9.18 8.60 -2.33
CA PHE A 253 10.58 9.04 -2.44
C PHE A 253 11.48 8.64 -1.27
N LYS A 254 10.91 8.12 -0.18
CA LYS A 254 11.66 7.70 1.01
C LYS A 254 12.71 6.65 0.70
N ASN A 255 12.46 5.73 -0.23
CA ASN A 255 13.36 4.65 -0.59
C ASN A 255 13.83 4.82 -2.03
N LYS A 256 14.87 5.67 -2.22
CA LYS A 256 15.40 6.07 -3.54
C LYS A 256 15.71 4.86 -4.43
N ALA A 257 16.28 3.79 -3.86
CA ALA A 257 16.58 2.57 -4.62
C ALA A 257 15.30 1.89 -5.15
N ARG A 258 14.27 1.73 -4.32
CA ARG A 258 12.98 1.16 -4.73
C ARG A 258 12.30 2.03 -5.78
N PHE A 259 12.36 3.34 -5.63
CA PHE A 259 11.82 4.29 -6.60
C PHE A 259 12.52 4.19 -7.96
N LEU A 260 13.87 4.12 -7.98
CA LEU A 260 14.64 3.92 -9.20
C LEU A 260 14.31 2.59 -9.90
N VAL A 261 14.22 1.49 -9.14
CA VAL A 261 13.83 0.19 -9.69
C VAL A 261 12.42 0.25 -10.31
N MET A 262 11.48 0.91 -9.65
CA MET A 262 10.12 1.07 -10.17
C MET A 262 10.09 1.87 -11.49
N ILE A 263 10.86 2.97 -11.59
CA ILE A 263 11.01 3.75 -12.82
C ILE A 263 11.61 2.88 -13.94
N LEU A 264 12.65 2.13 -13.63
CA LEU A 264 13.35 1.28 -14.60
C LEU A 264 12.42 0.18 -15.13
N LEU A 265 11.65 -0.48 -14.26
CA LEU A 265 10.66 -1.47 -14.66
C LEU A 265 9.53 -0.86 -15.51
N PHE A 266 9.07 0.33 -15.16
CA PHE A 266 8.06 1.04 -15.93
C PHE A 266 8.58 1.46 -17.31
N ALA A 267 9.80 1.98 -17.40
CA ALA A 267 10.46 2.30 -18.67
C ALA A 267 10.62 1.05 -19.54
N LEU A 268 11.06 -0.07 -18.94
CA LEU A 268 11.19 -1.36 -19.65
C LEU A 268 9.83 -1.84 -20.19
N SER A 269 8.77 -1.73 -19.41
CA SER A 269 7.43 -2.13 -19.84
C SER A 269 6.90 -1.27 -20.99
N LEU A 270 7.17 0.05 -20.95
CA LEU A 270 6.79 0.96 -22.05
C LEU A 270 7.58 0.68 -23.33
N THR A 271 8.90 0.40 -23.22
CA THR A 271 9.70 0.03 -24.39
C THR A 271 9.22 -1.29 -25.00
N PHE A 272 8.93 -2.28 -24.18
CA PHE A 272 8.37 -3.56 -24.63
C PHE A 272 7.01 -3.36 -25.32
N ALA A 273 6.10 -2.59 -24.72
CA ALA A 273 4.81 -2.26 -25.33
C ALA A 273 5.01 -1.54 -26.69
N GLY A 274 5.95 -0.59 -26.78
CA GLY A 274 6.31 0.09 -28.01
C GLY A 274 6.82 -0.83 -29.09
N VAL A 275 7.66 -1.81 -28.73
CA VAL A 275 8.14 -2.84 -29.67
C VAL A 275 6.98 -3.70 -30.17
N VAL A 276 6.10 -4.18 -29.27
CA VAL A 276 4.93 -4.98 -29.68
C VAL A 276 4.01 -4.21 -30.62
N VAL A 277 3.72 -2.94 -30.33
CA VAL A 277 2.90 -2.09 -31.20
C VAL A 277 3.56 -1.89 -32.55
N ASN A 278 4.87 -1.58 -32.59
CA ASN A 278 5.60 -1.45 -33.85
C ASN A 278 5.61 -2.75 -34.67
N LEU A 279 5.81 -3.90 -34.03
CA LEU A 279 5.75 -5.20 -34.70
C LEU A 279 4.33 -5.50 -35.22
N SER A 280 3.29 -5.16 -34.49
CA SER A 280 1.89 -5.39 -34.92
C SER A 280 1.45 -4.43 -36.05
N LEU A 281 2.06 -3.25 -36.13
CA LEU A 281 1.81 -2.27 -37.20
C LEU A 281 2.78 -2.40 -38.38
N ALA A 282 3.85 -3.20 -38.24
CA ALA A 282 4.77 -3.45 -39.32
C ALA A 282 4.07 -4.25 -40.41
N ASP A 283 3.89 -3.60 -41.56
CA ASP A 283 3.44 -4.30 -42.76
C ASP A 283 4.62 -5.15 -43.29
N THR A 284 4.63 -6.41 -42.88
CA THR A 284 5.68 -7.35 -43.26
C THR A 284 5.75 -7.54 -44.76
N THR A 285 4.64 -7.39 -45.48
CA THR A 285 4.60 -7.48 -46.94
C THR A 285 5.33 -6.30 -47.57
N LYS A 286 5.18 -5.09 -47.02
CA LYS A 286 5.86 -3.89 -47.51
C LYS A 286 7.36 -3.95 -47.26
N VAL A 287 7.78 -4.34 -46.05
CA VAL A 287 9.20 -4.48 -45.67
C VAL A 287 9.86 -5.55 -46.56
N TYR A 288 9.17 -6.67 -46.79
CA TYR A 288 9.66 -7.72 -47.63
C TYR A 288 9.75 -7.28 -49.10
N SER A 289 8.78 -6.53 -49.63
CA SER A 289 8.80 -6.00 -50.98
C SER A 289 9.90 -4.92 -51.16
N GLU A 290 10.15 -4.08 -50.17
CA GLU A 290 11.25 -3.11 -50.20
C GLU A 290 12.62 -3.84 -50.19
N TYR A 291 12.80 -4.85 -49.35
CA TYR A 291 14.01 -5.68 -49.31
C TYR A 291 14.25 -6.39 -50.66
N GLN A 292 13.19 -6.95 -51.24
CA GLN A 292 13.29 -7.60 -52.57
C GLN A 292 13.60 -6.59 -53.69
N ASN A 293 13.09 -5.35 -53.55
CA ASN A 293 13.40 -4.27 -54.50
C ASN A 293 14.86 -3.83 -54.46
N GLU A 294 15.46 -3.87 -53.28
CA GLU A 294 16.84 -3.41 -53.05
C GLU A 294 17.85 -4.46 -53.47
N TYR A 295 17.57 -5.74 -53.32
CA TYR A 295 18.48 -6.83 -53.57
C TYR A 295 18.20 -7.65 -54.85
N GLY A 296 17.16 -7.34 -55.59
CA GLY A 296 17.02 -7.65 -57.02
C GLY A 296 16.71 -9.09 -57.43
N ASN A 297 16.63 -10.05 -56.53
CA ASN A 297 16.40 -11.47 -56.87
C ASN A 297 15.30 -12.10 -56.05
N PHE A 298 14.23 -12.55 -56.68
CA PHE A 298 13.15 -13.30 -56.02
C PHE A 298 13.47 -14.81 -56.03
N VAL A 299 13.44 -15.41 -54.84
CA VAL A 299 13.51 -16.85 -54.67
C VAL A 299 12.12 -17.39 -54.33
N VAL A 300 11.54 -18.19 -55.21
CA VAL A 300 10.27 -18.84 -54.94
C VAL A 300 10.57 -20.32 -54.65
N ASN A 301 10.12 -20.77 -53.46
CA ASN A 301 10.17 -22.16 -53.10
C ASN A 301 8.85 -22.84 -53.50
N ILE A 302 8.93 -23.80 -54.38
CA ILE A 302 7.78 -24.59 -54.82
C ILE A 302 7.84 -25.92 -54.09
N ASN A 303 6.84 -26.15 -53.23
CA ASN A 303 6.72 -27.41 -52.48
C ASN A 303 5.42 -28.11 -52.85
N LYS A 304 5.48 -29.43 -52.99
CA LYS A 304 4.28 -30.26 -53.13
C LYS A 304 3.77 -30.62 -51.72
N THR A 305 2.51 -30.23 -51.43
CA THR A 305 1.86 -30.56 -50.17
C THR A 305 0.92 -31.75 -50.38
N TYR A 306 0.94 -32.69 -49.49
CA TYR A 306 0.01 -33.82 -49.50
C TYR A 306 -0.49 -34.14 -48.09
N LEU A 307 -1.71 -34.65 -48.00
CA LEU A 307 -2.29 -35.07 -46.72
C LEU A 307 -1.95 -36.54 -46.45
N SER A 308 -1.17 -36.78 -45.40
CA SER A 308 -0.89 -38.14 -44.95
C SER A 308 -1.47 -38.31 -43.55
N ARG A 309 -2.44 -39.19 -43.37
CA ARG A 309 -3.11 -39.50 -42.10
C ARG A 309 -3.72 -38.26 -41.37
N GLY A 310 -4.23 -37.30 -42.16
CA GLY A 310 -4.82 -36.07 -41.63
C GLY A 310 -3.79 -34.99 -41.22
N ILE A 311 -2.52 -35.18 -41.54
CA ILE A 311 -1.45 -34.22 -41.34
C ILE A 311 -0.94 -33.75 -42.69
N GLU A 312 -0.89 -32.45 -42.91
CA GLU A 312 -0.24 -31.86 -44.08
C GLU A 312 1.26 -32.11 -44.02
N ALA A 313 1.79 -32.69 -45.05
CA ALA A 313 3.23 -32.92 -45.18
C ALA A 313 3.72 -32.38 -46.52
N GLN A 314 4.91 -31.81 -46.53
CA GLN A 314 5.57 -31.30 -47.73
C GLN A 314 6.58 -32.34 -48.23
N THR A 315 6.57 -32.57 -49.54
CA THR A 315 7.55 -33.44 -50.17
C THR A 315 8.16 -32.81 -51.41
N ALA A 316 9.26 -33.37 -51.86
CA ALA A 316 9.87 -32.99 -53.13
C ALA A 316 8.97 -33.37 -54.32
N PHE A 317 9.05 -32.59 -55.37
CA PHE A 317 8.56 -32.99 -56.66
C PHE A 317 9.45 -34.11 -57.19
N PHE A 318 8.85 -35.12 -57.81
CA PHE A 318 9.60 -36.06 -58.59
C PHE A 318 10.11 -35.45 -59.92
N ASP A 319 11.23 -35.85 -60.43
CA ASP A 319 11.84 -35.23 -61.61
C ASP A 319 10.87 -35.11 -62.81
N TYR A 320 10.01 -36.11 -63.02
CA TYR A 320 9.00 -36.07 -64.09
C TYR A 320 7.93 -35.01 -63.86
N GLU A 321 7.53 -34.75 -62.61
CA GLU A 321 6.56 -33.72 -62.28
C GLU A 321 7.14 -32.31 -62.47
N LEU A 322 8.43 -32.13 -62.23
CA LEU A 322 9.16 -30.93 -62.51
C LEU A 322 9.29 -30.62 -63.99
N LEU A 323 9.50 -31.67 -64.81
CA LEU A 323 9.53 -31.55 -66.27
C LEU A 323 8.17 -31.17 -66.82
N GLU A 324 7.07 -31.79 -66.31
CA GLU A 324 5.69 -31.43 -66.66
C GLU A 324 5.36 -30.00 -66.30
N TYR A 325 5.78 -29.53 -65.11
CA TYR A 325 5.65 -28.12 -64.67
C TYR A 325 6.49 -27.19 -65.56
N GLN A 326 7.66 -27.62 -65.97
CA GLN A 326 8.55 -26.87 -66.83
C GLN A 326 7.98 -26.73 -68.25
N GLU A 327 7.38 -27.79 -68.82
CA GLU A 327 6.67 -27.76 -70.10
C GLU A 327 5.39 -26.90 -70.05
N LYS A 328 4.63 -27.01 -69.01
CA LYS A 328 3.37 -26.28 -68.81
C LYS A 328 3.55 -24.74 -68.67
N TYR A 329 4.64 -24.28 -68.08
CA TYR A 329 4.86 -22.89 -67.77
C TYR A 329 6.07 -22.26 -68.48
N ASN A 330 6.65 -22.95 -69.42
CA ASN A 330 7.82 -22.52 -70.22
C ASN A 330 7.38 -22.34 -71.67
N ASP A 331 6.55 -21.33 -71.96
CA ASP A 331 6.19 -21.00 -73.31
C ASP A 331 7.33 -20.29 -74.06
N ASP A 332 7.49 -20.54 -75.30
CA ASP A 332 8.74 -20.52 -76.07
C ASP A 332 9.50 -19.19 -76.17
N GLU A 333 8.91 -18.08 -76.01
CA GLU A 333 9.59 -16.78 -76.17
C GLU A 333 9.77 -15.96 -74.89
N ASN A 334 9.07 -16.32 -73.80
CA ASN A 334 9.09 -15.62 -72.55
C ASN A 334 9.31 -16.56 -71.34
N SER A 335 10.24 -17.45 -71.46
CA SER A 335 10.55 -18.42 -70.40
C SER A 335 11.19 -17.74 -69.17
N TYR A 336 10.33 -17.45 -68.20
CA TYR A 336 10.73 -16.86 -66.91
C TYR A 336 11.36 -17.90 -65.98
N ILE A 337 11.26 -19.17 -66.30
CA ILE A 337 11.84 -20.26 -65.53
C ILE A 337 13.18 -20.68 -66.14
N LYS A 338 14.26 -20.04 -65.75
CA LYS A 338 15.63 -20.34 -66.18
C LYS A 338 16.33 -21.37 -65.26
N GLY A 339 15.96 -22.61 -65.39
CA GLY A 339 16.66 -23.74 -64.76
C GLY A 339 16.26 -23.97 -63.28
N ILE A 340 15.60 -25.06 -63.00
CA ILE A 340 15.31 -25.57 -61.68
C ILE A 340 16.53 -26.31 -61.16
N LYS A 341 17.11 -25.89 -60.03
CA LYS A 341 18.22 -26.63 -59.39
C LYS A 341 17.74 -27.28 -58.12
N PRO A 342 17.98 -28.57 -57.90
CA PRO A 342 17.68 -29.22 -56.62
C PRO A 342 18.46 -28.55 -55.49
N ASN A 343 17.82 -28.38 -54.34
CA ASN A 343 18.47 -27.87 -53.16
C ASN A 343 19.51 -28.92 -52.66
N LYS A 344 20.77 -28.51 -52.51
CA LYS A 344 21.88 -29.38 -52.12
C LYS A 344 21.72 -30.08 -50.76
N ASN A 345 20.74 -29.69 -49.96
CA ASN A 345 20.52 -30.24 -48.61
C ASN A 345 19.55 -31.41 -48.53
N GLY A 346 19.17 -32.01 -49.65
CA GLY A 346 18.44 -33.30 -49.69
C GLY A 346 17.00 -33.25 -49.17
N LEU A 347 16.45 -32.10 -48.85
CA LEU A 347 15.10 -31.91 -48.33
C LEU A 347 14.13 -31.44 -49.43
N GLY A 348 14.20 -31.99 -50.61
CA GLY A 348 13.15 -31.93 -51.63
C GLY A 348 12.52 -30.56 -51.98
N THR A 349 13.16 -29.45 -51.68
CA THR A 349 12.72 -28.14 -52.07
C THR A 349 13.51 -27.64 -53.27
N TYR A 350 12.80 -27.21 -54.28
CA TYR A 350 13.40 -26.59 -55.47
C TYR A 350 13.19 -25.09 -55.40
N SER A 351 14.26 -24.33 -55.56
CA SER A 351 14.20 -22.89 -55.58
C SER A 351 14.61 -22.31 -56.93
N LYS A 352 13.93 -21.30 -57.38
CA LYS A 352 14.25 -20.56 -58.58
C LYS A 352 14.25 -19.06 -58.35
N THR A 353 15.18 -18.37 -58.99
CA THR A 353 15.28 -16.93 -59.00
C THR A 353 14.50 -16.34 -60.17
N PHE A 354 13.64 -15.39 -59.95
CA PHE A 354 12.79 -14.73 -60.93
C PHE A 354 13.15 -13.25 -61.06
N ASP A 355 12.86 -12.69 -62.23
CA ASP A 355 12.95 -11.24 -62.44
C ASP A 355 11.77 -10.54 -61.74
N LYS A 356 12.05 -9.34 -61.25
CA LYS A 356 11.14 -8.56 -60.43
C LYS A 356 9.81 -8.23 -61.11
N ASP A 357 9.87 -7.90 -62.38
CA ASP A 357 8.70 -7.37 -63.12
C ASP A 357 7.71 -8.49 -63.51
N LEU A 358 8.08 -9.74 -63.32
CA LEU A 358 7.33 -10.90 -63.73
C LEU A 358 6.69 -11.68 -62.60
N PHE A 359 7.05 -11.36 -61.38
CA PHE A 359 6.53 -12.09 -60.19
C PHE A 359 5.00 -12.05 -60.11
N ASN A 360 4.37 -10.88 -60.30
CA ASN A 360 2.93 -10.72 -60.25
C ASN A 360 2.20 -11.46 -61.37
N GLU A 361 2.79 -11.58 -62.51
CA GLU A 361 2.20 -12.28 -63.65
C GLU A 361 2.26 -13.80 -63.53
N ILE A 362 3.30 -14.32 -62.91
CA ILE A 362 3.47 -15.75 -62.63
C ILE A 362 2.56 -16.22 -61.49
N VAL A 363 2.41 -15.42 -60.43
CA VAL A 363 1.51 -15.74 -59.30
C VAL A 363 0.04 -15.79 -59.74
N ILE A 364 -0.35 -15.00 -60.73
CA ILE A 364 -1.73 -15.00 -61.28
C ILE A 364 -1.98 -16.21 -62.20
N LYS A 365 -0.93 -16.74 -62.89
CA LYS A 365 -1.06 -17.88 -63.81
C LYS A 365 -0.89 -19.26 -63.15
N MET A 366 -0.35 -19.33 -61.97
CA MET A 366 -0.18 -20.60 -61.23
C MET A 366 -1.36 -20.84 -60.29
N GLU A 367 -2.35 -21.62 -60.69
CA GLU A 367 -3.57 -21.93 -59.93
C GLU A 367 -3.32 -22.64 -58.58
N ASN A 368 -2.09 -23.08 -58.27
CA ASN A 368 -1.74 -23.81 -57.04
C ASN A 368 -0.50 -23.31 -56.30
N VAL A 369 0.01 -22.14 -56.62
CA VAL A 369 1.09 -21.51 -55.86
C VAL A 369 0.49 -20.59 -54.84
N GLN A 370 0.38 -21.06 -53.60
CA GLN A 370 0.07 -20.14 -52.50
C GLN A 370 1.25 -19.19 -52.32
N PRO A 371 1.04 -17.88 -52.35
CA PRO A 371 2.10 -16.95 -51.96
C PRO A 371 2.47 -17.27 -50.52
N LEU A 372 3.76 -17.29 -50.21
CA LEU A 372 4.38 -17.54 -48.92
C LEU A 372 3.84 -16.60 -47.77
N ASN A 373 2.89 -15.74 -48.09
CA ASN A 373 2.42 -14.67 -47.23
C ASN A 373 1.08 -14.92 -46.54
N LYS A 374 0.67 -16.14 -46.32
CA LYS A 374 -0.56 -16.39 -45.54
C LYS A 374 -0.37 -17.13 -44.24
N GLU A 375 0.84 -17.53 -43.87
CA GLU A 375 1.09 -18.10 -42.53
C GLU A 375 2.54 -17.80 -42.10
N VAL A 376 2.74 -16.70 -41.45
CA VAL A 376 3.66 -16.51 -40.32
C VAL A 376 3.03 -15.49 -39.36
#